data_d127d0c91c2cb12c945a059afa13471f
#
_entry.id   d127d0c91c2cb12c945a059afa13471f
#
_cell.length_a   1.000
_cell.length_b   1.000
_cell.length_c   1.000
_cell.angle_alpha   90.00
_cell.angle_beta   90.00
_cell.angle_gamma   90.00
#
_symmetry.space_group_name_H-M   'P 1'
#
loop_
_entity.id
_entity.type
_entity.pdbx_description
1 polymer ?
#
loop_
_entity_poly.entity_id
_entity_poly.type
_entity_poly.pdbx_seq_one_letter_code
_entity_poly.pdbx_strand_id
1 'polypeptide(L)'
;MIEGRKAQLTDRGNVLVKRSRHLLKEAIDLESLAHTLGKGWEPEIELVVDAAFPTFPLLKALKRFEPQSQGTLVELKETVLGGAEEALLTGTPDLVISPFVPTGYLADSIIEVSFLAVAAPNHPLFTEMELITNERLSNELQIVIRDSSKENKKDAGWLGSERRWTVSSLQSALEIVISGIGFAWLPTSEISKQLESGHLKAL
;
A
#
# COMPACT_ATOMS: atom_id res chain seq x y z
N MET A 1 2.13 29.90 -43.64
CA MET A 1 1.15 30.30 -44.67
C MET A 1 0.36 31.45 -44.08
N ILE A 2 0.10 32.46 -44.85
CA ILE A 2 -0.71 33.62 -44.43
C ILE A 2 -2.04 33.48 -45.14
N GLU A 3 -3.13 33.38 -44.43
CA GLU A 3 -4.48 33.32 -44.94
C GLU A 3 -5.28 34.49 -44.33
N GLY A 4 -5.57 35.49 -45.15
CA GLY A 4 -6.15 36.73 -44.68
C GLY A 4 -5.18 37.60 -43.87
N ARG A 5 -5.69 38.30 -42.82
CA ARG A 5 -4.89 39.14 -41.89
C ARG A 5 -4.28 38.39 -40.69
N LYS A 6 -4.49 37.07 -40.56
CA LYS A 6 -4.00 36.28 -39.44
C LYS A 6 -3.03 35.20 -39.93
N ALA A 7 -1.88 35.08 -39.29
CA ALA A 7 -0.97 33.99 -39.51
C ALA A 7 -1.56 32.68 -38.95
N GLN A 8 -1.59 31.62 -39.75
CA GLN A 8 -2.00 30.29 -39.34
C GLN A 8 -0.80 29.34 -39.39
N LEU A 9 -0.75 28.42 -38.42
CA LEU A 9 0.29 27.40 -38.39
C LEU A 9 0.02 26.35 -39.48
N THR A 10 1.06 25.93 -40.15
CA THR A 10 1.03 24.70 -40.95
C THR A 10 0.97 23.46 -40.06
N ASP A 11 0.62 22.30 -40.63
CA ASP A 11 0.60 21.04 -39.86
C ASP A 11 1.96 20.76 -39.22
N ARG A 12 3.05 20.97 -39.95
CA ARG A 12 4.42 20.86 -39.41
C ARG A 12 4.70 21.93 -38.34
N GLY A 13 4.18 23.13 -38.50
CA GLY A 13 4.26 24.18 -37.48
C GLY A 13 3.52 23.83 -36.21
N ASN A 14 2.34 23.19 -36.30
CA ASN A 14 1.58 22.71 -35.17
C ASN A 14 2.35 21.64 -34.38
N VAL A 15 3.02 20.70 -35.05
CA VAL A 15 3.87 19.68 -34.41
C VAL A 15 5.05 20.32 -33.66
N LEU A 16 5.72 21.28 -34.29
CA LEU A 16 6.84 22.00 -33.65
C LEU A 16 6.38 22.80 -32.42
N VAL A 17 5.28 23.53 -32.53
CA VAL A 17 4.72 24.30 -31.40
C VAL A 17 4.34 23.36 -30.24
N LYS A 18 3.74 22.21 -30.54
CA LYS A 18 3.41 21.22 -29.49
C LYS A 18 4.66 20.70 -28.77
N ARG A 19 5.72 20.40 -29.53
CA ARG A 19 7.01 19.96 -28.97
C ARG A 19 7.71 21.05 -28.17
N SER A 20 7.72 22.29 -28.68
CA SER A 20 8.29 23.44 -27.97
C SER A 20 7.59 23.73 -26.66
N ARG A 21 6.26 23.59 -26.60
CA ARG A 21 5.49 23.76 -25.38
C ARG A 21 5.85 22.66 -24.33
N HIS A 22 6.10 21.44 -24.78
CA HIS A 22 6.54 20.36 -23.89
C HIS A 22 7.92 20.67 -23.29
N LEU A 23 8.89 21.05 -24.12
CA LEU A 23 10.23 21.44 -23.66
C LEU A 23 10.20 22.66 -22.71
N LEU A 24 9.35 23.65 -23.01
CA LEU A 24 9.17 24.81 -22.12
C LEU A 24 8.61 24.38 -20.76
N LYS A 25 7.67 23.44 -20.73
CA LYS A 25 7.15 22.91 -19.47
C LYS A 25 8.24 22.21 -18.67
N GLU A 26 9.02 21.34 -19.30
CA GLU A 26 10.15 20.66 -18.64
C GLU A 26 11.20 21.66 -18.11
N ALA A 27 11.47 22.73 -18.84
CA ALA A 27 12.38 23.79 -18.38
C ALA A 27 11.84 24.54 -17.15
N ILE A 28 10.54 24.85 -17.12
CA ILE A 28 9.88 25.48 -15.97
C ILE A 28 9.89 24.52 -14.77
N ASP A 29 9.62 23.25 -15.00
CA ASP A 29 9.64 22.22 -13.94
C ASP A 29 11.06 22.09 -13.36
N LEU A 30 12.11 22.14 -14.19
CA LEU A 30 13.52 22.13 -13.76
C LEU A 30 13.87 23.40 -12.96
N GLU A 31 13.44 24.58 -13.38
CA GLU A 31 13.64 25.83 -12.64
C GLU A 31 12.93 25.80 -11.27
N SER A 32 11.72 25.26 -11.23
CA SER A 32 10.95 25.06 -10.00
C SER A 32 11.67 24.11 -9.05
N LEU A 33 12.19 23.00 -9.57
CA LEU A 33 13.00 22.04 -8.82
C LEU A 33 14.25 22.71 -8.24
N ALA A 34 15.01 23.45 -9.05
CA ALA A 34 16.21 24.16 -8.60
C ALA A 34 15.89 25.18 -7.49
N HIS A 35 14.75 25.86 -7.60
CA HIS A 35 14.29 26.81 -6.59
C HIS A 35 13.85 26.11 -5.29
N THR A 36 13.23 24.93 -5.39
CA THR A 36 12.80 24.10 -4.27
C THR A 36 13.99 23.54 -3.51
N LEU A 37 14.99 23.02 -4.22
CA LEU A 37 16.27 22.57 -3.63
C LEU A 37 16.99 23.70 -2.86
N GLY A 38 16.95 24.93 -3.39
CA GLY A 38 17.51 26.11 -2.71
C GLY A 38 16.80 26.51 -1.42
N LYS A 39 15.55 26.02 -1.18
CA LYS A 39 14.75 26.27 0.02
C LYS A 39 14.80 25.13 1.04
N GLY A 40 15.58 24.08 0.80
CA GLY A 40 15.69 22.93 1.69
C GLY A 40 14.53 21.92 1.58
N TRP A 41 13.73 21.96 0.49
CA TRP A 41 12.76 20.91 0.17
C TRP A 41 13.45 19.83 -0.65
N GLU A 42 13.11 18.58 -0.34
CA GLU A 42 13.60 17.44 -1.11
C GLU A 42 12.79 17.27 -2.40
N PRO A 43 13.44 16.94 -3.53
CA PRO A 43 12.74 16.76 -4.81
C PRO A 43 11.85 15.53 -4.82
N GLU A 44 12.21 14.53 -4.01
CA GLU A 44 11.52 13.24 -3.92
C GLU A 44 11.64 12.71 -2.50
N ILE A 45 10.58 12.06 -2.03
CA ILE A 45 10.56 11.30 -0.77
C ILE A 45 10.04 9.90 -1.03
N GLU A 46 10.75 8.90 -0.50
CA GLU A 46 10.36 7.51 -0.51
C GLU A 46 9.71 7.13 0.82
N LEU A 47 8.43 6.78 0.77
CA LEU A 47 7.64 6.34 1.91
C LEU A 47 7.37 4.84 1.82
N VAL A 48 7.90 4.07 2.75
CA VAL A 48 7.64 2.63 2.86
C VAL A 48 6.64 2.36 3.98
N VAL A 49 5.56 1.65 3.67
CA VAL A 49 4.45 1.42 4.60
C VAL A 49 4.11 -0.07 4.63
N ASP A 50 3.97 -0.63 5.83
CA ASP A 50 3.44 -2.00 5.98
C ASP A 50 1.97 -2.04 5.58
N ALA A 51 1.58 -3.07 4.82
CA ALA A 51 0.24 -3.27 4.27
C ALA A 51 -0.87 -3.40 5.33
N ALA A 52 -0.51 -3.70 6.57
CA ALA A 52 -1.45 -3.72 7.69
C ALA A 52 -1.75 -2.32 8.24
N PHE A 53 -0.95 -1.31 7.89
CA PHE A 53 -1.21 0.07 8.33
C PHE A 53 -2.50 0.60 7.69
N PRO A 54 -3.43 1.18 8.48
CA PRO A 54 -4.70 1.64 7.94
C PRO A 54 -4.55 2.67 6.81
N THR A 55 -5.17 2.39 5.68
CA THR A 55 -5.12 3.26 4.48
C THR A 55 -5.69 4.65 4.73
N PHE A 56 -6.76 4.77 5.52
CA PHE A 56 -7.43 6.07 5.72
C PHE A 56 -6.56 7.13 6.40
N PRO A 57 -5.89 6.88 7.54
CA PRO A 57 -4.98 7.87 8.15
C PRO A 57 -3.80 8.22 7.26
N LEU A 58 -3.26 7.26 6.50
CA LEU A 58 -2.20 7.51 5.52
C LEU A 58 -2.64 8.52 4.46
N LEU A 59 -3.77 8.26 3.80
CA LEU A 59 -4.32 9.15 2.78
C LEU A 59 -4.66 10.53 3.34
N LYS A 60 -5.13 10.60 4.59
CA LYS A 60 -5.40 11.88 5.27
C LYS A 60 -4.10 12.68 5.49
N ALA A 61 -3.01 12.02 5.84
CA ALA A 61 -1.70 12.66 6.01
C ALA A 61 -1.17 13.16 4.66
N LEU A 62 -1.19 12.32 3.63
CA LEU A 62 -0.75 12.67 2.26
C LEU A 62 -1.58 13.83 1.68
N LYS A 63 -2.91 13.83 1.89
CA LYS A 63 -3.78 14.93 1.48
C LYS A 63 -3.45 16.26 2.16
N ARG A 64 -2.93 16.22 3.39
CA ARG A 64 -2.48 17.44 4.09
C ARG A 64 -1.09 17.88 3.63
N PHE A 65 -0.25 16.95 3.24
CA PHE A 65 1.10 17.22 2.74
C PHE A 65 1.08 17.82 1.33
N GLU A 66 0.27 17.29 0.43
CA GLU A 66 0.24 17.66 -0.99
C GLU A 66 0.24 19.18 -1.26
N PRO A 67 -0.64 20.01 -0.66
CA PRO A 67 -0.63 21.46 -0.93
C PRO A 67 0.62 22.18 -0.41
N GLN A 68 1.38 21.55 0.49
CA GLN A 68 2.59 22.11 1.11
C GLN A 68 3.87 21.56 0.48
N SER A 69 3.78 20.50 -0.32
CA SER A 69 4.92 19.74 -0.84
C SER A 69 5.80 20.51 -1.83
N GLN A 70 5.34 21.65 -2.33
CA GLN A 70 6.05 22.48 -3.33
C GLN A 70 6.54 21.69 -4.55
N GLY A 71 5.85 20.61 -4.92
CA GLY A 71 6.20 19.77 -6.06
C GLY A 71 7.12 18.59 -5.74
N THR A 72 7.41 18.32 -4.46
CA THR A 72 8.11 17.09 -4.05
C THR A 72 7.37 15.85 -4.58
N LEU A 73 8.08 14.98 -5.27
CA LEU A 73 7.57 13.68 -5.70
C LEU A 73 7.43 12.76 -4.48
N VAL A 74 6.39 11.94 -4.45
CA VAL A 74 6.19 10.94 -3.39
C VAL A 74 6.15 9.57 -4.01
N GLU A 75 7.14 8.73 -3.68
CA GLU A 75 7.10 7.30 -3.97
C GLU A 75 6.55 6.56 -2.75
N LEU A 76 5.38 5.93 -2.90
CA LEU A 76 4.76 5.12 -1.86
C LEU A 76 4.96 3.64 -2.17
N LYS A 77 5.72 2.95 -1.33
CA LYS A 77 5.94 1.50 -1.39
C LYS A 77 5.16 0.79 -0.29
N GLU A 78 4.31 -0.15 -0.69
CA GLU A 78 3.67 -1.07 0.25
C GLU A 78 4.52 -2.32 0.44
N THR A 79 4.71 -2.72 1.68
CA THR A 79 5.46 -3.91 2.08
C THR A 79 4.65 -4.76 3.05
N VAL A 80 5.10 -5.99 3.30
CA VAL A 80 4.47 -6.90 4.26
C VAL A 80 5.53 -7.37 5.25
N LEU A 81 5.24 -7.26 6.54
CA LEU A 81 6.07 -7.75 7.65
C LEU A 81 7.53 -7.28 7.59
N GLY A 82 8.47 -8.19 7.30
CA GLY A 82 9.91 -7.92 7.27
C GLY A 82 10.35 -7.00 6.14
N GLY A 83 9.52 -6.77 5.13
CA GLY A 83 9.89 -5.93 3.99
C GLY A 83 10.13 -4.47 4.34
N ALA A 84 9.38 -3.90 5.29
CA ALA A 84 9.61 -2.54 5.78
C ALA A 84 10.94 -2.44 6.56
N GLU A 85 11.27 -3.45 7.37
CA GLU A 85 12.55 -3.53 8.08
C GLU A 85 13.72 -3.68 7.10
N GLU A 86 13.58 -4.53 6.08
CA GLU A 86 14.61 -4.71 5.04
C GLU A 86 14.86 -3.39 4.29
N ALA A 87 13.81 -2.66 3.92
CA ALA A 87 13.94 -1.34 3.30
C ALA A 87 14.68 -0.35 4.20
N LEU A 88 14.37 -0.31 5.50
CA LEU A 88 15.05 0.54 6.46
C LEU A 88 16.55 0.19 6.60
N LEU A 89 16.90 -1.10 6.62
CA LEU A 89 18.27 -1.57 6.73
C LEU A 89 19.10 -1.31 5.46
N THR A 90 18.48 -1.25 4.29
CA THR A 90 19.15 -0.89 3.04
C THR A 90 19.40 0.62 2.93
N GLY A 91 18.75 1.44 3.77
CA GLY A 91 18.97 2.88 3.88
C GLY A 91 18.42 3.71 2.72
N THR A 92 17.48 3.18 1.97
CA THR A 92 16.89 3.86 0.80
C THR A 92 15.71 4.78 1.16
N PRO A 93 14.74 4.40 2.03
CA PRO A 93 13.55 5.22 2.26
C PRO A 93 13.79 6.36 3.25
N ASP A 94 13.08 7.48 3.04
CA ASP A 94 13.10 8.65 3.93
C ASP A 94 12.20 8.46 5.15
N LEU A 95 11.09 7.73 5.00
CA LEU A 95 10.15 7.41 6.06
C LEU A 95 9.66 5.97 5.96
N VAL A 96 9.67 5.26 7.10
CA VAL A 96 9.20 3.88 7.19
C VAL A 96 8.13 3.74 8.26
N ILE A 97 6.99 3.14 7.90
CA ILE A 97 5.95 2.71 8.83
C ILE A 97 5.98 1.17 8.88
N SER A 98 6.38 0.63 10.01
CA SER A 98 6.66 -0.80 10.18
C SER A 98 6.11 -1.33 11.50
N PRO A 99 5.64 -2.59 11.56
CA PRO A 99 5.30 -3.24 12.82
C PRO A 99 6.54 -3.63 13.65
N PHE A 100 7.74 -3.59 13.05
CA PHE A 100 8.99 -3.94 13.68
C PHE A 100 10.02 -2.84 13.55
N VAL A 101 10.76 -2.57 14.64
CA VAL A 101 11.85 -1.62 14.67
C VAL A 101 13.16 -2.38 14.84
N PRO A 102 14.09 -2.32 13.87
CA PRO A 102 15.37 -3.00 13.99
C PRO A 102 16.22 -2.41 15.13
N THR A 103 17.11 -3.22 15.68
CA THR A 103 18.05 -2.76 16.71
C THR A 103 18.92 -1.62 16.16
N GLY A 104 19.01 -0.53 16.93
CA GLY A 104 19.80 0.66 16.57
C GLY A 104 18.99 1.78 15.91
N TYR A 105 17.73 1.55 15.61
CA TYR A 105 16.80 2.58 15.11
C TYR A 105 15.88 3.06 16.22
N LEU A 106 15.43 4.31 16.11
CA LEU A 106 14.41 4.90 16.97
C LEU A 106 13.11 5.01 16.17
N ALA A 107 12.00 4.81 16.87
CA ALA A 107 10.68 4.96 16.26
C ALA A 107 9.65 5.42 17.30
N ASP A 108 8.63 6.11 16.81
CA ASP A 108 7.45 6.47 17.58
C ASP A 108 6.30 5.51 17.27
N SER A 109 5.58 5.07 18.30
CA SER A 109 4.36 4.29 18.10
C SER A 109 3.23 5.23 17.67
N ILE A 110 2.65 4.97 16.50
CA ILE A 110 1.62 5.83 15.90
C ILE A 110 0.21 5.25 15.96
N ILE A 111 0.08 3.92 15.88
CA ILE A 111 -1.22 3.25 15.92
C ILE A 111 -1.05 1.78 16.31
N GLU A 112 -2.07 1.22 16.96
CA GLU A 112 -2.20 -0.21 17.17
C GLU A 112 -3.11 -0.81 16.10
N VAL A 113 -2.67 -1.90 15.47
CA VAL A 113 -3.41 -2.62 14.43
C VAL A 113 -3.89 -3.95 14.97
N SER A 114 -5.21 -4.12 15.02
CA SER A 114 -5.84 -5.39 15.42
C SER A 114 -6.16 -6.24 14.20
N PHE A 115 -6.04 -7.56 14.35
CA PHE A 115 -6.36 -8.55 13.33
C PHE A 115 -7.53 -9.41 13.79
N LEU A 116 -8.39 -9.79 12.85
CA LEU A 116 -9.46 -10.76 13.06
C LEU A 116 -9.29 -11.96 12.11
N ALA A 117 -9.56 -13.14 12.61
CA ALA A 117 -9.78 -14.31 11.78
C ALA A 117 -11.17 -14.20 11.17
N VAL A 118 -11.27 -14.25 9.84
CA VAL A 118 -12.51 -14.06 9.10
C VAL A 118 -12.67 -15.06 7.98
N ALA A 119 -13.92 -15.37 7.67
CA ALA A 119 -14.32 -16.18 6.51
C ALA A 119 -15.62 -15.63 5.92
N ALA A 120 -15.98 -16.09 4.71
CA ALA A 120 -17.30 -15.80 4.14
C ALA A 120 -18.41 -16.46 4.98
N PRO A 121 -19.62 -15.87 5.08
CA PRO A 121 -20.71 -16.36 5.93
C PRO A 121 -21.18 -17.80 5.65
N ASN A 122 -20.96 -18.26 4.41
CA ASN A 122 -21.30 -19.62 3.96
C ASN A 122 -20.16 -20.64 4.17
N HIS A 123 -19.05 -20.22 4.82
CA HIS A 123 -17.93 -21.12 5.06
C HIS A 123 -18.30 -22.23 6.04
N PRO A 124 -17.78 -23.49 5.87
CA PRO A 124 -18.07 -24.63 6.76
C PRO A 124 -17.84 -24.37 8.26
N LEU A 125 -16.90 -23.50 8.61
CA LEU A 125 -16.64 -23.06 9.98
C LEU A 125 -17.86 -22.46 10.68
N PHE A 126 -18.86 -21.95 9.95
CA PHE A 126 -20.09 -21.37 10.51
C PHE A 126 -21.32 -22.26 10.41
N THR A 127 -21.25 -23.36 9.64
CA THR A 127 -22.40 -24.23 9.41
C THR A 127 -22.55 -25.32 10.48
N GLU A 128 -21.48 -25.68 11.14
CA GLU A 128 -21.47 -26.65 12.23
C GLU A 128 -21.63 -25.94 13.57
N MET A 129 -22.50 -26.47 14.46
CA MET A 129 -22.75 -25.88 15.78
C MET A 129 -21.59 -26.12 16.79
N GLU A 130 -20.44 -26.56 16.31
CA GLU A 130 -19.28 -26.83 17.15
C GLU A 130 -18.46 -25.57 17.37
N LEU A 131 -17.80 -25.50 18.52
CA LEU A 131 -16.86 -24.42 18.82
C LEU A 131 -15.71 -24.41 17.81
N ILE A 132 -15.30 -23.23 17.40
CA ILE A 132 -14.14 -23.04 16.52
C ILE A 132 -12.87 -23.22 17.39
N THR A 133 -12.25 -24.37 17.27
CA THR A 133 -11.00 -24.73 17.96
C THR A 133 -9.81 -24.61 17.01
N ASN A 134 -8.59 -24.54 17.56
CA ASN A 134 -7.36 -24.58 16.75
C ASN A 134 -7.25 -25.86 15.90
N GLU A 135 -7.72 -27.01 16.41
CA GLU A 135 -7.76 -28.27 15.68
C GLU A 135 -8.68 -28.18 14.46
N ARG A 136 -9.86 -27.58 14.63
CA ARG A 136 -10.80 -27.36 13.53
C ARG A 136 -10.25 -26.38 12.49
N LEU A 137 -9.62 -25.28 12.92
CA LEU A 137 -8.95 -24.35 12.04
C LEU A 137 -7.79 -24.98 11.26
N SER A 138 -7.06 -25.93 11.88
CA SER A 138 -5.93 -26.60 11.21
C SER A 138 -6.34 -27.43 10.00
N ASN A 139 -7.56 -27.94 9.97
CA ASN A 139 -8.11 -28.73 8.85
C ASN A 139 -8.63 -27.87 7.71
N GLU A 140 -8.85 -26.57 7.95
CA GLU A 140 -9.39 -25.65 6.95
C GLU A 140 -8.30 -24.96 6.13
N LEU A 141 -8.65 -24.49 4.93
CA LEU A 141 -7.72 -23.77 4.08
C LEU A 141 -7.47 -22.37 4.63
N GLN A 142 -6.22 -22.07 4.98
CA GLN A 142 -5.79 -20.74 5.40
C GLN A 142 -5.20 -19.96 4.23
N ILE A 143 -5.65 -18.72 4.05
CA ILE A 143 -5.05 -17.76 3.12
C ILE A 143 -4.04 -16.92 3.90
N VAL A 144 -2.79 -16.92 3.45
CA VAL A 144 -1.66 -16.27 4.13
C VAL A 144 -1.04 -15.24 3.21
N ILE A 145 -0.76 -14.05 3.73
CA ILE A 145 -0.06 -13.00 2.99
C ILE A 145 1.45 -13.22 3.19
N ARG A 146 2.18 -13.30 2.06
CA ARG A 146 3.62 -13.54 2.06
C ARG A 146 4.37 -12.32 2.60
N ASP A 147 5.33 -12.55 3.48
CA ASP A 147 6.34 -11.55 3.81
C ASP A 147 7.07 -11.09 2.54
N SER A 148 7.20 -9.78 2.35
CA SER A 148 7.83 -9.19 1.18
C SER A 148 9.36 -9.11 1.29
N SER A 149 9.96 -9.39 2.46
CA SER A 149 11.41 -9.45 2.62
C SER A 149 12.03 -10.58 1.79
N LYS A 150 13.26 -10.35 1.31
CA LYS A 150 13.99 -11.34 0.51
C LYS A 150 14.78 -12.30 1.39
N GLU A 151 15.45 -11.77 2.41
CA GLU A 151 16.42 -12.54 3.20
C GLU A 151 15.86 -12.98 4.56
N ASN A 152 15.29 -12.09 5.34
CA ASN A 152 14.84 -12.36 6.71
C ASN A 152 13.33 -12.46 6.80
N LYS A 153 12.76 -13.50 6.17
CA LYS A 153 11.31 -13.72 6.20
C LYS A 153 10.81 -13.91 7.63
N LYS A 154 9.76 -13.19 7.95
CA LYS A 154 9.06 -13.27 9.22
C LYS A 154 7.73 -13.99 9.05
N ASP A 155 7.47 -14.88 9.97
CA ASP A 155 6.15 -15.45 10.15
C ASP A 155 5.44 -14.65 11.25
N ALA A 156 4.22 -14.23 11.01
CA ALA A 156 3.40 -13.51 11.98
C ALA A 156 2.00 -14.11 12.07
N GLY A 157 1.46 -14.10 13.28
CA GLY A 157 0.14 -14.63 13.56
C GLY A 157 0.12 -16.17 13.63
N TRP A 158 -1.10 -16.70 13.63
CA TRP A 158 -1.32 -18.15 13.68
C TRP A 158 -1.17 -18.74 12.26
N LEU A 159 -0.31 -19.74 12.12
CA LEU A 159 -0.01 -20.45 10.87
C LEU A 159 -0.19 -21.97 11.02
N GLY A 160 -1.20 -22.38 11.80
CA GLY A 160 -1.41 -23.77 12.17
C GLY A 160 -2.18 -24.61 11.16
N SER A 161 -2.69 -24.07 10.05
CA SER A 161 -3.38 -24.86 9.04
C SER A 161 -2.44 -25.78 8.28
N GLU A 162 -2.88 -27.03 8.05
CA GLU A 162 -2.18 -27.98 7.20
C GLU A 162 -2.25 -27.59 5.70
N ARG A 163 -3.33 -26.91 5.33
CA ARG A 163 -3.58 -26.43 3.96
C ARG A 163 -3.47 -24.91 3.89
N ARG A 164 -2.52 -24.39 3.12
CA ARG A 164 -2.30 -22.94 3.00
C ARG A 164 -2.15 -22.51 1.55
N TRP A 165 -2.82 -21.42 1.22
CA TRP A 165 -2.54 -20.66 0.00
C TRP A 165 -1.83 -19.37 0.37
N THR A 166 -0.72 -19.08 -0.31
CA THR A 166 0.09 -17.90 -0.05
C THR A 166 -0.08 -16.89 -1.18
N VAL A 167 -0.50 -15.69 -0.84
CA VAL A 167 -0.68 -14.56 -1.77
C VAL A 167 0.31 -13.45 -1.45
N SER A 168 0.48 -12.50 -2.38
CA SER A 168 1.45 -11.41 -2.24
C SER A 168 0.83 -10.09 -1.77
N SER A 169 -0.50 -9.98 -1.70
CA SER A 169 -1.16 -8.75 -1.30
C SER A 169 -2.36 -9.02 -0.38
N LEU A 170 -2.65 -8.06 0.48
CA LEU A 170 -3.81 -8.06 1.36
C LEU A 170 -5.12 -8.07 0.56
N GLN A 171 -5.18 -7.31 -0.53
CA GLN A 171 -6.36 -7.28 -1.39
C GLN A 171 -6.67 -8.65 -2.00
N SER A 172 -5.66 -9.38 -2.48
CA SER A 172 -5.85 -10.74 -3.00
C SER A 172 -6.36 -11.70 -1.92
N ALA A 173 -5.82 -11.61 -0.70
CA ALA A 173 -6.30 -12.42 0.42
C ALA A 173 -7.78 -12.13 0.72
N LEU A 174 -8.14 -10.85 0.79
CA LEU A 174 -9.51 -10.40 1.05
C LEU A 174 -10.50 -10.92 0.01
N GLU A 175 -10.21 -10.78 -1.28
CA GLU A 175 -11.07 -11.23 -2.38
C GLU A 175 -11.27 -12.76 -2.38
N ILE A 176 -10.21 -13.51 -2.12
CA ILE A 176 -10.28 -14.97 -2.02
C ILE A 176 -11.20 -15.38 -0.87
N VAL A 177 -11.06 -14.77 0.30
CA VAL A 177 -11.88 -15.09 1.47
C VAL A 177 -13.34 -14.69 1.26
N ILE A 178 -13.61 -13.53 0.66
CA ILE A 178 -14.99 -13.10 0.30
C ILE A 178 -15.63 -14.09 -0.68
N SER A 179 -14.86 -14.67 -1.61
CA SER A 179 -15.38 -15.67 -2.55
C SER A 179 -15.76 -17.01 -1.91
N GLY A 180 -15.53 -17.17 -0.60
CA GLY A 180 -15.83 -18.39 0.15
C GLY A 180 -14.69 -19.40 0.19
N ILE A 181 -13.49 -19.02 -0.29
CA ILE A 181 -12.32 -19.89 -0.30
C ILE A 181 -11.49 -19.66 0.98
N GLY A 182 -11.65 -20.56 1.94
CA GLY A 182 -10.85 -20.56 3.15
C GLY A 182 -11.11 -19.39 4.11
N PHE A 183 -10.19 -19.21 5.04
CA PHE A 183 -10.20 -18.13 6.03
C PHE A 183 -8.85 -17.42 6.09
N ALA A 184 -8.81 -16.20 6.63
CA ALA A 184 -7.59 -15.45 6.84
C ALA A 184 -7.62 -14.62 8.13
N TRP A 185 -6.44 -14.25 8.63
CA TRP A 185 -6.26 -13.18 9.61
C TRP A 185 -6.01 -11.89 8.86
N LEU A 186 -6.94 -10.92 8.97
CA LEU A 186 -6.88 -9.66 8.24
C LEU A 186 -6.96 -8.47 9.21
N PRO A 187 -6.31 -7.33 8.89
CA PRO A 187 -6.41 -6.11 9.68
C PRO A 187 -7.86 -5.62 9.75
N THR A 188 -8.35 -5.37 10.96
CA THR A 188 -9.75 -4.98 11.19
C THR A 188 -10.13 -3.70 10.45
N SER A 189 -9.20 -2.75 10.33
CA SER A 189 -9.40 -1.49 9.61
C SER A 189 -9.72 -1.68 8.12
N GLU A 190 -9.15 -2.70 7.49
CA GLU A 190 -9.27 -2.94 6.06
C GLU A 190 -10.50 -3.79 5.68
N ILE A 191 -11.09 -4.48 6.67
CA ILE A 191 -12.24 -5.36 6.49
C ILE A 191 -13.55 -4.86 7.12
N SER A 192 -13.54 -3.68 7.75
CA SER A 192 -14.71 -3.13 8.47
C SER A 192 -15.96 -3.06 7.61
N LYS A 193 -15.83 -2.60 6.37
CA LYS A 193 -16.96 -2.53 5.40
C LYS A 193 -17.52 -3.90 5.05
N GLN A 194 -16.67 -4.90 4.90
CA GLN A 194 -17.06 -6.27 4.57
C GLN A 194 -17.74 -6.97 5.75
N LEU A 195 -17.32 -6.67 6.97
CA LEU A 195 -18.00 -7.11 8.19
C LEU A 195 -19.39 -6.46 8.33
N GLU A 196 -19.47 -5.14 8.17
CA GLU A 196 -20.73 -4.39 8.24
C GLU A 196 -21.73 -4.81 7.16
N SER A 197 -21.27 -5.07 5.93
CA SER A 197 -22.11 -5.51 4.81
C SER A 197 -22.43 -7.01 4.85
N GLY A 198 -21.88 -7.77 5.77
CA GLY A 198 -22.08 -9.22 5.91
C GLY A 198 -21.38 -10.07 4.85
N HIS A 199 -20.43 -9.52 4.09
CA HIS A 199 -19.62 -10.31 3.16
C HIS A 199 -18.55 -11.13 3.88
N LEU A 200 -18.14 -10.70 5.08
CA LEU A 200 -17.27 -11.43 5.98
C LEU A 200 -17.92 -11.58 7.35
N LYS A 201 -17.52 -12.65 8.05
CA LYS A 201 -17.90 -12.92 9.43
C LYS A 201 -16.65 -13.30 10.24
N ALA A 202 -16.53 -12.77 11.46
CA ALA A 202 -15.47 -13.16 12.38
C ALA A 202 -15.67 -14.57 12.89
N LEU A 203 -14.56 -15.30 13.06
CA LEU A 203 -14.49 -16.67 13.61
C LEU A 203 -14.51 -16.66 15.13
#